data_06011901cae19b30f35156cecfd9d366
#
_entry.id   06011901cae19b30f35156cecfd9d366
#
_cell.length_a   1.000
_cell.length_b   1.000
_cell.length_c   1.000
_cell.angle_alpha   90.00
_cell.angle_beta   90.00
_cell.angle_gamma   90.00
#
_symmetry.space_group_name_H-M   'P 1'
#
loop_
_entity.id
_entity.type
_entity.pdbx_description
1 polymer ?
#
loop_
_entity_poly.entity_id
_entity_poly.type
_entity_poly.pdbx_seq_one_letter_code
_entity_poly.pdbx_strand_id
1 'polypeptide(L)'
;MVDVVEAKFSGSNRAQLSQIFANYKASGNRYLIIHIHGGLVDRDEAIDGAIQLQALYSPVASTLFPIWETGIFEVLQRNWEQIGADALYQILIDRVSGAVHAKATGPDDGMLTRTLPAIGLNELRESAQGPGEFAGVDTSTWGSTELLSHDERKTFQHRLQGDHELVSGIRHVAAAHHAAVASGGLRGLLDEGVALATDFVEGLIQKAGDLLGFPSTVILEIIDVVDAVLQRFKDRTDHGLHATVTEEILRKFYVDLLGFEVWKQMKNYTVDAFGPDGQQYFGTALIEEFAGLDAANKRILLVGHSAGSIYACQILQQAKKQNIAAPIDIVFLAAAVHDDLFAETIDAAGPFSNFRSFSMSDTLEQNDNLLGGIGDGTLDWVYPRSLLYLISGALEATVDAPLAGLQRDIDLAWQGANLPSVVTARNLLLQPGSNHAVWSTTQIPGQDRLSANAIDHGDFGHPFLSSGNTAGQPNWSVRGVAQIAQTAVF
;
A
#
# COMPACT_ATOMS: atom_id res chain seq x y z
N MET A 1 12.82 -14.81 17.55
CA MET A 1 11.56 -14.65 16.82
C MET A 1 10.40 -15.00 17.71
N VAL A 2 9.25 -14.38 17.53
CA VAL A 2 8.02 -14.65 18.26
C VAL A 2 6.88 -14.68 17.25
N ASP A 3 6.18 -15.82 17.16
CA ASP A 3 5.04 -15.99 16.26
C ASP A 3 3.79 -15.35 16.86
N VAL A 4 3.08 -14.57 16.03
CA VAL A 4 1.87 -13.85 16.39
C VAL A 4 0.82 -14.07 15.29
N VAL A 5 -0.34 -14.60 15.65
CA VAL A 5 -1.48 -14.78 14.73
C VAL A 5 -2.69 -14.08 15.34
N GLU A 6 -3.43 -13.32 14.54
CA GLU A 6 -4.61 -12.58 15.00
C GLU A 6 -4.35 -11.84 16.33
N ALA A 7 -3.23 -11.10 16.37
CA ALA A 7 -2.82 -10.31 17.54
C ALA A 7 -2.36 -11.11 18.79
N LYS A 8 -2.42 -12.43 18.76
CA LYS A 8 -2.10 -13.33 19.88
C LYS A 8 -0.88 -14.17 19.63
N PHE A 9 -0.27 -14.67 20.71
CA PHE A 9 0.80 -15.65 20.59
C PHE A 9 0.32 -16.91 19.86
N SER A 10 1.09 -17.38 18.86
CA SER A 10 0.86 -18.62 18.14
C SER A 10 2.19 -19.32 17.90
N GLY A 11 2.29 -20.61 18.22
CA GLY A 11 3.59 -21.30 18.14
C GLY A 11 4.66 -20.78 19.12
N SER A 12 4.52 -19.58 19.60
CA SER A 12 5.29 -18.92 20.67
C SER A 12 4.41 -18.61 21.86
N ASN A 13 5.03 -18.18 22.98
CA ASN A 13 4.28 -17.86 24.20
C ASN A 13 4.94 -16.71 24.99
N ARG A 14 4.21 -16.23 26.00
CA ARG A 14 4.67 -15.17 26.91
C ARG A 14 6.03 -15.44 27.54
N ALA A 15 6.31 -16.69 27.91
CA ALA A 15 7.58 -17.04 28.55
C ALA A 15 8.79 -16.90 27.60
N GLN A 16 8.62 -17.20 26.33
CA GLN A 16 9.67 -16.98 25.32
C GLN A 16 9.95 -15.49 25.14
N LEU A 17 8.92 -14.64 25.08
CA LEU A 17 9.12 -13.18 25.05
C LEU A 17 9.86 -12.70 26.29
N SER A 18 9.43 -13.11 27.49
CA SER A 18 10.10 -12.75 28.74
C SER A 18 11.56 -13.21 28.78
N GLN A 19 11.87 -14.39 28.22
CA GLN A 19 13.25 -14.87 28.12
C GLN A 19 14.12 -13.99 27.22
N ILE A 20 13.57 -13.52 26.06
CA ILE A 20 14.27 -12.56 25.19
C ILE A 20 14.61 -11.28 25.97
N PHE A 21 13.64 -10.74 26.71
CA PHE A 21 13.88 -9.54 27.53
C PHE A 21 14.83 -9.79 28.70
N ALA A 22 14.78 -10.96 29.34
CA ALA A 22 15.75 -11.33 30.37
C ALA A 22 17.18 -11.38 29.81
N ASN A 23 17.35 -12.01 28.65
CA ASN A 23 18.65 -12.06 27.97
C ASN A 23 19.13 -10.65 27.57
N TYR A 24 18.24 -9.79 27.06
CA TYR A 24 18.56 -8.40 26.75
C TYR A 24 18.96 -7.61 28.00
N LYS A 25 18.22 -7.72 29.10
CA LYS A 25 18.53 -7.06 30.37
C LYS A 25 19.92 -7.48 30.90
N ALA A 26 20.28 -8.76 30.73
CA ALA A 26 21.57 -9.31 31.17
C ALA A 26 22.73 -9.00 30.17
N SER A 27 22.43 -8.65 28.92
CA SER A 27 23.45 -8.35 27.92
C SER A 27 24.11 -6.99 28.13
N GLY A 28 25.30 -6.78 27.53
CA GLY A 28 25.94 -5.48 27.44
C GLY A 28 25.30 -4.55 26.38
N ASN A 29 24.34 -5.04 25.61
CA ASN A 29 23.73 -4.27 24.53
C ASN A 29 22.89 -3.12 25.08
N ARG A 30 23.09 -1.92 24.54
CA ARG A 30 22.28 -0.76 24.85
C ARG A 30 20.90 -0.84 24.21
N TYR A 31 20.82 -1.37 22.98
CA TYR A 31 19.57 -1.46 22.21
C TYR A 31 19.02 -2.89 22.15
N LEU A 32 17.69 -2.97 22.22
CA LEU A 32 16.90 -4.06 21.67
C LEU A 32 16.25 -3.56 20.39
N ILE A 33 16.65 -4.09 19.25
CA ILE A 33 15.97 -3.85 17.96
C ILE A 33 14.73 -4.75 17.92
N ILE A 34 13.57 -4.14 17.79
CA ILE A 34 12.31 -4.83 17.53
C ILE A 34 11.95 -4.49 16.08
N HIS A 35 12.15 -5.43 15.19
CA HIS A 35 11.90 -5.25 13.76
C HIS A 35 10.58 -5.93 13.37
N ILE A 36 9.58 -5.13 12.98
CA ILE A 36 8.25 -5.53 12.56
C ILE A 36 8.21 -5.51 11.04
N HIS A 37 8.07 -6.68 10.41
CA HIS A 37 8.07 -6.84 8.96
C HIS A 37 6.82 -6.27 8.30
N GLY A 38 6.83 -6.13 6.99
CA GLY A 38 5.74 -5.62 6.16
C GLY A 38 4.56 -6.58 6.02
N GLY A 39 3.53 -6.12 5.30
CA GLY A 39 2.28 -6.86 5.11
C GLY A 39 2.26 -7.84 3.94
N LEU A 40 3.22 -7.74 3.01
CA LEU A 40 3.28 -8.54 1.79
C LEU A 40 4.33 -9.65 1.85
N VAL A 41 4.45 -10.32 2.96
CA VAL A 41 5.35 -11.46 3.10
C VAL A 41 4.59 -12.62 3.73
N ASP A 42 4.80 -13.81 3.21
CA ASP A 42 4.31 -15.01 3.86
C ASP A 42 5.11 -15.31 5.14
N ARG A 43 4.65 -16.30 5.90
CA ARG A 43 5.29 -16.66 7.17
C ARG A 43 6.73 -17.12 6.99
N ASP A 44 7.02 -17.92 5.96
CA ASP A 44 8.34 -18.50 5.74
C ASP A 44 9.32 -17.42 5.23
N GLU A 45 8.88 -16.54 4.35
CA GLU A 45 9.63 -15.35 3.92
C GLU A 45 9.94 -14.41 5.09
N ALA A 46 8.96 -14.18 5.98
CA ALA A 46 9.17 -13.35 7.18
C ALA A 46 10.22 -13.97 8.12
N ILE A 47 10.23 -15.28 8.26
CA ILE A 47 11.24 -16.02 9.05
C ILE A 47 12.61 -15.91 8.39
N ASP A 48 12.71 -16.13 7.08
CA ASP A 48 13.99 -16.07 6.35
C ASP A 48 14.56 -14.64 6.36
N GLY A 49 13.73 -13.63 6.17
CA GLY A 49 14.10 -12.22 6.32
C GLY A 49 14.61 -11.91 7.74
N ALA A 50 13.89 -12.39 8.77
CA ALA A 50 14.30 -12.23 10.16
C ALA A 50 15.65 -12.88 10.47
N ILE A 51 15.94 -14.08 9.91
CA ILE A 51 17.25 -14.76 10.06
C ILE A 51 18.37 -13.91 9.45
N GLN A 52 18.16 -13.39 8.23
CA GLN A 52 19.14 -12.55 7.55
C GLN A 52 19.39 -11.23 8.31
N LEU A 53 18.32 -10.57 8.74
CA LEU A 53 18.39 -9.34 9.54
C LEU A 53 19.03 -9.57 10.90
N GLN A 54 18.77 -10.72 11.53
CA GLN A 54 19.42 -11.11 12.79
C GLN A 54 20.92 -11.20 12.62
N ALA A 55 21.42 -11.77 11.52
CA ALA A 55 22.86 -11.85 11.24
C ALA A 55 23.50 -10.47 11.15
N LEU A 56 22.78 -9.47 10.60
CA LEU A 56 23.25 -8.08 10.51
C LEU A 56 23.18 -7.33 11.85
N TYR A 57 22.13 -7.53 12.65
CA TYR A 57 21.86 -6.74 13.86
C TYR A 57 22.52 -7.31 15.13
N SER A 58 22.66 -8.65 15.23
CA SER A 58 23.15 -9.30 16.46
C SER A 58 24.56 -8.89 16.92
N PRO A 59 25.49 -8.48 16.02
CA PRO A 59 26.79 -7.96 16.45
C PRO A 59 26.72 -6.64 17.23
N VAL A 60 25.63 -5.86 17.08
CA VAL A 60 25.53 -4.48 17.61
C VAL A 60 24.36 -4.28 18.58
N ALA A 61 23.38 -5.18 18.61
CA ALA A 61 22.18 -5.08 19.44
C ALA A 61 21.58 -6.45 19.78
N SER A 62 20.75 -6.50 20.81
CA SER A 62 19.79 -7.60 20.98
C SER A 62 18.64 -7.44 19.97
N THR A 63 17.99 -8.54 19.57
CA THR A 63 16.98 -8.52 18.52
C THR A 63 15.70 -9.24 18.92
N LEU A 64 14.57 -8.71 18.45
CA LEU A 64 13.26 -9.35 18.53
C LEU A 64 12.57 -9.14 17.16
N PHE A 65 12.09 -10.22 16.57
CA PHE A 65 11.32 -10.21 15.33
C PHE A 65 9.95 -10.82 15.63
N PRO A 66 8.90 -10.01 15.76
CA PRO A 66 7.53 -10.50 15.71
C PRO A 66 7.24 -11.00 14.30
N ILE A 67 6.88 -12.27 14.18
CA ILE A 67 6.39 -12.85 12.92
C ILE A 67 4.86 -12.82 13.04
N TRP A 68 4.26 -11.81 12.48
CA TRP A 68 2.83 -11.59 12.55
C TRP A 68 2.15 -11.92 11.22
N GLU A 69 1.01 -12.56 11.29
CA GLU A 69 0.29 -12.98 10.10
C GLU A 69 -0.33 -11.77 9.41
N THR A 70 0.01 -11.59 8.16
CA THR A 70 -0.49 -10.50 7.33
C THR A 70 -1.39 -11.00 6.21
N GLY A 71 -1.10 -12.18 5.64
CA GLY A 71 -1.96 -12.94 4.69
C GLY A 71 -2.38 -12.21 3.41
N ILE A 72 -1.96 -10.94 3.25
CA ILE A 72 -2.44 -10.11 2.15
C ILE A 72 -1.76 -10.47 0.82
N PHE A 73 -0.50 -10.94 0.87
CA PHE A 73 0.27 -11.22 -0.35
C PHE A 73 -0.32 -12.37 -1.17
N GLU A 74 -0.59 -13.51 -0.54
CA GLU A 74 -1.16 -14.68 -1.22
C GLU A 74 -2.56 -14.39 -1.76
N VAL A 75 -3.33 -13.58 -1.03
CA VAL A 75 -4.65 -13.14 -1.48
C VAL A 75 -4.50 -12.24 -2.70
N LEU A 76 -3.62 -11.24 -2.65
CA LEU A 76 -3.36 -10.35 -3.77
C LEU A 76 -2.86 -11.14 -4.98
N GLN A 77 -1.79 -11.92 -4.85
CA GLN A 77 -1.22 -12.67 -5.96
C GLN A 77 -2.28 -13.50 -6.70
N ARG A 78 -3.00 -14.35 -5.97
CA ARG A 78 -4.05 -15.20 -6.57
C ARG A 78 -5.14 -14.38 -7.26
N ASN A 79 -5.58 -13.30 -6.62
CA ASN A 79 -6.67 -12.49 -7.14
C ASN A 79 -6.22 -11.66 -8.35
N TRP A 80 -4.96 -11.18 -8.38
CA TRP A 80 -4.42 -10.45 -9.53
C TRP A 80 -4.27 -11.32 -10.78
N GLU A 81 -3.91 -12.61 -10.63
CA GLU A 81 -3.94 -13.56 -11.75
C GLU A 81 -5.35 -13.68 -12.35
N GLN A 82 -6.38 -13.72 -11.50
CA GLN A 82 -7.77 -13.78 -11.95
C GLN A 82 -8.22 -12.47 -12.61
N ILE A 83 -7.91 -11.33 -12.03
CA ILE A 83 -8.23 -10.00 -12.58
C ILE A 83 -7.54 -9.80 -13.93
N GLY A 84 -6.25 -10.10 -14.03
CA GLY A 84 -5.49 -9.95 -15.27
C GLY A 84 -5.97 -10.86 -16.41
N ALA A 85 -6.53 -12.03 -16.08
CA ALA A 85 -7.13 -12.94 -17.04
C ALA A 85 -8.57 -12.58 -17.43
N ASP A 86 -9.24 -11.71 -16.68
CA ASP A 86 -10.63 -11.31 -16.95
C ASP A 86 -10.73 -10.42 -18.19
N ALA A 87 -11.37 -10.92 -19.23
CA ALA A 87 -11.56 -10.19 -20.47
C ALA A 87 -12.34 -8.87 -20.29
N LEU A 88 -13.29 -8.82 -19.34
CA LEU A 88 -14.03 -7.60 -19.04
C LEU A 88 -13.13 -6.54 -18.38
N TYR A 89 -12.22 -6.95 -17.50
CA TYR A 89 -11.23 -6.04 -16.91
C TYR A 89 -10.38 -5.37 -17.99
N GLN A 90 -9.88 -6.15 -18.96
CA GLN A 90 -9.07 -5.62 -20.07
C GLN A 90 -9.86 -4.63 -20.93
N ILE A 91 -11.14 -4.92 -21.22
CA ILE A 91 -12.03 -4.01 -21.94
C ILE A 91 -12.27 -2.72 -21.14
N LEU A 92 -12.51 -2.83 -19.82
CA LEU A 92 -12.73 -1.66 -18.96
C LEU A 92 -11.52 -0.74 -18.93
N ILE A 93 -10.31 -1.28 -18.73
CA ILE A 93 -9.06 -0.50 -18.78
C ILE A 93 -8.95 0.27 -20.08
N ASP A 94 -9.15 -0.39 -21.23
CA ASP A 94 -9.04 0.24 -22.53
C ASP A 94 -10.08 1.36 -22.73
N ARG A 95 -11.34 1.13 -22.40
CA ARG A 95 -12.42 2.10 -22.60
C ARG A 95 -12.33 3.31 -21.67
N VAL A 96 -12.00 3.09 -20.40
CA VAL A 96 -11.81 4.17 -19.42
C VAL A 96 -10.57 4.99 -19.75
N SER A 97 -9.42 4.35 -20.02
CA SER A 97 -8.20 5.05 -20.43
C SER A 97 -8.40 5.88 -21.68
N GLY A 98 -9.05 5.32 -22.71
CA GLY A 98 -9.37 6.03 -23.93
C GLY A 98 -10.27 7.25 -23.72
N ALA A 99 -11.27 7.17 -22.82
CA ALA A 99 -12.15 8.29 -22.50
C ALA A 99 -11.41 9.42 -21.76
N VAL A 100 -10.57 9.05 -20.78
CA VAL A 100 -9.74 10.01 -20.03
C VAL A 100 -8.74 10.70 -20.95
N HIS A 101 -8.05 9.93 -21.80
CA HIS A 101 -7.11 10.46 -22.78
C HIS A 101 -7.79 11.46 -23.74
N ALA A 102 -8.95 11.09 -24.28
CA ALA A 102 -9.72 11.98 -25.16
C ALA A 102 -10.11 13.30 -24.49
N LYS A 103 -10.46 13.27 -23.19
CA LYS A 103 -10.77 14.47 -22.44
C LYS A 103 -9.54 15.34 -22.19
N ALA A 104 -8.40 14.73 -21.92
CA ALA A 104 -7.16 15.42 -21.59
C ALA A 104 -6.51 16.10 -22.81
N THR A 105 -6.61 15.50 -23.98
CA THR A 105 -6.00 16.02 -25.23
C THR A 105 -6.80 17.12 -25.89
N GLY A 106 -8.03 17.39 -25.44
CA GLY A 106 -8.86 18.52 -25.87
C GLY A 106 -9.77 18.25 -27.07
N PRO A 107 -10.71 19.17 -27.36
CA PRO A 107 -11.80 18.95 -28.31
C PRO A 107 -11.40 19.06 -29.80
N ASP A 108 -10.15 19.35 -30.13
CA ASP A 108 -9.79 19.75 -31.50
C ASP A 108 -9.94 18.66 -32.56
N ASP A 109 -10.17 17.39 -32.20
CA ASP A 109 -10.30 16.32 -33.19
C ASP A 109 -11.62 15.53 -33.18
N GLY A 110 -12.64 15.96 -32.43
CA GLY A 110 -13.90 15.18 -32.41
C GLY A 110 -13.68 13.76 -31.88
N MET A 111 -12.69 13.55 -31.02
CA MET A 111 -12.23 12.23 -30.57
C MET A 111 -13.24 11.54 -29.67
N LEU A 112 -14.04 12.30 -28.91
CA LEU A 112 -15.29 11.79 -28.35
C LEU A 112 -16.33 11.46 -29.45
N THR A 113 -16.17 11.92 -30.68
CA THR A 113 -17.04 11.66 -31.83
C THR A 113 -16.50 10.61 -32.80
N ARG A 114 -15.25 10.19 -32.74
CA ARG A 114 -14.66 9.06 -33.46
C ARG A 114 -14.53 7.84 -32.56
N THR A 115 -14.37 6.67 -33.13
CA THR A 115 -14.04 5.43 -32.41
C THR A 115 -12.95 5.75 -31.40
N LEU A 116 -13.17 5.49 -30.08
CA LEU A 116 -12.09 5.52 -29.11
C LEU A 116 -10.97 4.67 -29.72
N PRO A 117 -9.76 5.18 -29.92
CA PRO A 117 -8.70 4.32 -30.36
C PRO A 117 -8.63 3.22 -29.31
N ALA A 118 -8.74 1.97 -29.70
CA ALA A 118 -8.33 0.88 -28.86
C ALA A 118 -6.84 1.15 -28.62
N ILE A 119 -6.50 1.66 -27.44
CA ILE A 119 -5.12 1.67 -26.99
C ILE A 119 -4.84 0.19 -26.76
N GLY A 120 -4.15 -0.45 -27.69
CA GLY A 120 -3.91 -1.87 -27.60
C GLY A 120 -3.21 -2.19 -26.28
N LEU A 121 -3.50 -3.35 -25.66
CA LEU A 121 -2.87 -3.78 -24.41
C LEU A 121 -1.33 -3.63 -24.43
N ASN A 122 -0.71 -3.72 -25.61
CA ASN A 122 0.74 -3.51 -25.77
C ASN A 122 1.12 -2.02 -25.64
N GLU A 123 0.30 -1.10 -26.14
CA GLU A 123 0.52 0.35 -25.98
C GLU A 123 0.24 0.79 -24.53
N LEU A 124 -0.76 0.20 -23.89
CA LEU A 124 -1.01 0.39 -22.46
C LEU A 124 0.16 -0.14 -21.60
N ARG A 125 0.75 -1.29 -21.96
CA ARG A 125 1.93 -1.83 -21.30
C ARG A 125 3.16 -0.93 -21.47
N GLU A 126 3.34 -0.33 -22.64
CA GLU A 126 4.45 0.59 -22.92
C GLU A 126 4.24 1.95 -22.24
N SER A 127 3.01 2.48 -22.23
CA SER A 127 2.66 3.74 -21.55
C SER A 127 2.67 3.64 -20.04
N ALA A 128 2.42 2.44 -19.50
CA ALA A 128 2.44 2.18 -18.07
C ALA A 128 3.82 2.41 -17.43
N GLN A 129 4.91 2.29 -18.19
CA GLN A 129 6.29 2.42 -17.72
C GLN A 129 6.88 3.84 -17.86
N GLY A 130 6.13 4.81 -18.39
CA GLY A 130 6.61 6.19 -18.57
C GLY A 130 6.19 7.16 -17.46
N PRO A 131 6.90 8.30 -17.29
CA PRO A 131 6.40 9.41 -16.50
C PRO A 131 5.08 9.87 -17.10
N GLY A 132 4.05 10.02 -16.27
CA GLY A 132 2.65 10.14 -16.64
C GLY A 132 2.39 10.96 -17.89
N GLU A 133 1.71 10.36 -18.88
CA GLU A 133 1.26 11.01 -20.13
C GLU A 133 0.53 12.33 -19.92
N PHE A 134 0.09 12.60 -18.70
CA PHE A 134 -0.64 13.80 -18.28
C PHE A 134 0.21 14.82 -17.52
N ALA A 135 1.53 14.62 -17.37
CA ALA A 135 2.45 15.58 -16.76
C ALA A 135 2.60 16.88 -17.58
N GLY A 136 1.54 17.56 -17.87
CA GLY A 136 1.50 18.79 -18.67
C GLY A 136 0.11 19.12 -19.17
N VAL A 137 -0.87 18.28 -18.89
CA VAL A 137 -2.27 18.57 -19.21
C VAL A 137 -2.76 19.74 -18.34
N ASP A 138 -3.23 20.80 -19.00
CA ASP A 138 -3.85 21.92 -18.32
C ASP A 138 -5.27 21.56 -17.86
N THR A 139 -5.37 21.07 -16.66
CA THR A 139 -6.66 20.72 -16.04
C THR A 139 -7.45 21.95 -15.56
N SER A 140 -6.90 23.16 -15.67
CA SER A 140 -7.57 24.42 -15.22
C SER A 140 -8.83 24.71 -16.04
N THR A 141 -8.92 24.17 -17.26
CA THR A 141 -10.09 24.31 -18.14
C THR A 141 -11.22 23.32 -17.81
N TRP A 142 -10.96 22.33 -16.97
CA TRP A 142 -11.98 21.35 -16.60
C TRP A 142 -12.97 21.96 -15.60
N GLY A 143 -14.25 21.64 -15.75
CA GLY A 143 -15.33 22.16 -14.89
C GLY A 143 -15.08 21.95 -13.40
N SER A 144 -15.67 22.78 -12.56
CA SER A 144 -15.46 22.69 -11.09
C SER A 144 -16.27 21.57 -10.42
N THR A 145 -17.36 21.13 -11.02
CA THR A 145 -18.31 20.16 -10.45
C THR A 145 -18.69 19.01 -11.39
N GLU A 146 -18.60 19.22 -12.70
CA GLU A 146 -18.86 18.19 -13.71
C GLU A 146 -17.67 18.16 -14.66
N LEU A 147 -16.85 17.12 -14.54
CA LEU A 147 -15.64 16.94 -15.36
C LEU A 147 -16.00 16.49 -16.78
N LEU A 148 -17.01 15.64 -16.92
CA LEU A 148 -17.70 15.40 -18.17
C LEU A 148 -18.97 16.25 -18.23
N SER A 149 -19.10 17.12 -19.23
CA SER A 149 -20.34 17.84 -19.50
C SER A 149 -21.49 16.87 -19.77
N HIS A 150 -22.72 17.33 -19.67
CA HIS A 150 -23.91 16.52 -19.97
C HIS A 150 -23.87 15.90 -21.38
N ASP A 151 -23.43 16.65 -22.38
CA ASP A 151 -23.32 16.18 -23.75
C ASP A 151 -22.19 15.15 -23.94
N GLU A 152 -21.05 15.33 -23.26
CA GLU A 152 -19.97 14.36 -23.25
C GLU A 152 -20.40 13.05 -22.60
N ARG A 153 -21.06 13.11 -21.42
CA ARG A 153 -21.61 11.93 -20.73
C ARG A 153 -22.60 11.18 -21.64
N LYS A 154 -23.54 11.87 -22.25
CA LYS A 154 -24.52 11.29 -23.14
C LYS A 154 -23.88 10.65 -24.38
N THR A 155 -22.92 11.33 -24.97
CA THR A 155 -22.19 10.83 -26.14
C THR A 155 -21.39 9.59 -25.77
N PHE A 156 -20.69 9.60 -24.65
CA PHE A 156 -19.92 8.46 -24.17
C PHE A 156 -20.83 7.28 -23.81
N GLN A 157 -21.93 7.54 -23.10
CA GLN A 157 -22.95 6.51 -22.81
C GLN A 157 -23.45 5.85 -24.07
N HIS A 158 -23.81 6.61 -25.09
CA HIS A 158 -24.33 6.07 -26.36
C HIS A 158 -23.32 5.19 -27.08
N ARG A 159 -22.02 5.54 -26.98
CA ARG A 159 -20.92 4.73 -27.57
C ARG A 159 -20.74 3.42 -26.84
N LEU A 160 -20.66 3.46 -25.49
CA LEU A 160 -20.55 2.24 -24.68
C LEU A 160 -21.74 1.30 -24.90
N GLN A 161 -22.94 1.84 -25.11
CA GLN A 161 -24.13 1.06 -25.50
C GLN A 161 -24.00 0.40 -26.87
N GLY A 162 -23.30 1.03 -27.80
CA GLY A 162 -23.01 0.50 -29.13
C GLY A 162 -21.77 -0.40 -29.19
N ASP A 163 -21.01 -0.50 -28.12
CA ASP A 163 -19.81 -1.33 -28.05
C ASP A 163 -20.19 -2.80 -27.83
N HIS A 164 -20.13 -3.58 -28.93
CA HIS A 164 -20.55 -4.98 -28.90
C HIS A 164 -19.67 -5.86 -28.00
N GLU A 165 -18.37 -5.58 -27.91
CA GLU A 165 -17.44 -6.33 -27.07
C GLU A 165 -17.73 -6.10 -25.61
N LEU A 166 -17.81 -4.83 -25.17
CA LEU A 166 -18.17 -4.46 -23.81
C LEU A 166 -19.54 -5.01 -23.40
N VAL A 167 -20.57 -4.77 -24.21
CA VAL A 167 -21.95 -5.24 -23.92
C VAL A 167 -22.01 -6.76 -23.84
N SER A 168 -21.26 -7.48 -24.69
CA SER A 168 -21.16 -8.94 -24.65
C SER A 168 -20.46 -9.42 -23.38
N GLY A 169 -19.35 -8.80 -22.99
CA GLY A 169 -18.65 -9.10 -21.73
C GLY A 169 -19.54 -8.88 -20.51
N ILE A 170 -20.22 -7.75 -20.44
CA ILE A 170 -21.18 -7.44 -19.35
C ILE A 170 -22.31 -8.49 -19.28
N ARG A 171 -22.87 -8.88 -20.42
CA ARG A 171 -23.94 -9.91 -20.46
C ARG A 171 -23.42 -11.28 -20.05
N HIS A 172 -22.19 -11.63 -20.43
CA HIS A 172 -21.56 -12.88 -20.00
C HIS A 172 -21.47 -12.96 -18.48
N VAL A 173 -20.96 -11.90 -17.84
CA VAL A 173 -20.89 -11.80 -16.37
C VAL A 173 -22.27 -11.96 -15.73
N ALA A 174 -23.29 -11.24 -16.22
CA ALA A 174 -24.64 -11.36 -15.68
C ALA A 174 -25.20 -12.77 -15.81
N ALA A 175 -25.00 -13.44 -16.94
CA ALA A 175 -25.43 -14.80 -17.19
C ALA A 175 -24.71 -15.81 -16.29
N ALA A 176 -23.40 -15.70 -16.14
CA ALA A 176 -22.58 -16.55 -15.26
C ALA A 176 -23.03 -16.40 -13.79
N HIS A 177 -23.21 -15.17 -13.33
CA HIS A 177 -23.70 -14.90 -11.98
C HIS A 177 -25.09 -15.53 -11.75
N HIS A 178 -26.03 -15.35 -12.68
CA HIS A 178 -27.37 -15.94 -12.58
C HIS A 178 -27.33 -17.48 -12.56
N ALA A 179 -26.46 -18.10 -13.36
CA ALA A 179 -26.27 -19.55 -13.37
C ALA A 179 -25.68 -20.06 -12.03
N ALA A 180 -24.70 -19.34 -11.45
CA ALA A 180 -24.10 -19.67 -10.17
C ALA A 180 -25.11 -19.57 -9.01
N VAL A 181 -25.91 -18.52 -8.96
CA VAL A 181 -26.99 -18.36 -7.96
C VAL A 181 -28.03 -19.49 -8.10
N ALA A 182 -28.43 -19.85 -9.32
CA ALA A 182 -29.38 -20.93 -9.58
C ALA A 182 -28.84 -22.32 -9.18
N SER A 183 -27.53 -22.54 -9.25
CA SER A 183 -26.91 -23.82 -8.86
C SER A 183 -26.55 -23.89 -7.36
N GLY A 184 -26.83 -22.85 -6.58
CA GLY A 184 -26.59 -22.82 -5.13
C GLY A 184 -25.15 -22.66 -4.71
N GLY A 185 -24.26 -22.19 -5.61
CA GLY A 185 -22.85 -22.00 -5.29
C GLY A 185 -22.16 -20.92 -6.10
N LEU A 186 -21.72 -19.86 -5.44
CA LEU A 186 -20.92 -18.78 -6.05
C LEU A 186 -19.48 -19.22 -6.42
N ARG A 187 -19.00 -20.35 -5.91
CA ARG A 187 -17.66 -20.90 -6.23
C ARG A 187 -17.46 -21.19 -7.72
N GLY A 188 -18.54 -21.47 -8.47
CA GLY A 188 -18.46 -21.70 -9.92
C GLY A 188 -18.19 -20.45 -10.76
N LEU A 189 -18.36 -19.24 -10.22
CA LEU A 189 -18.09 -17.99 -10.97
C LEU A 189 -16.61 -17.82 -11.29
N LEU A 190 -15.75 -18.14 -10.32
CA LEU A 190 -14.28 -18.05 -10.50
C LEU A 190 -13.76 -19.12 -11.48
N ASP A 191 -14.42 -20.30 -11.52
CA ASP A 191 -14.10 -21.39 -12.46
C ASP A 191 -14.49 -21.01 -13.91
N GLU A 192 -15.44 -20.08 -14.09
CA GLU A 192 -15.87 -19.56 -15.40
C GLU A 192 -15.09 -18.27 -15.82
N GLY A 193 -14.08 -17.85 -15.07
CA GLY A 193 -13.26 -16.68 -15.38
C GLY A 193 -13.96 -15.34 -15.12
N VAL A 194 -14.99 -15.31 -14.27
CA VAL A 194 -15.70 -14.10 -13.86
C VAL A 194 -15.16 -13.63 -12.50
N ALA A 195 -14.40 -12.56 -12.52
CA ALA A 195 -13.72 -12.00 -11.35
C ALA A 195 -14.44 -10.82 -10.69
N LEU A 196 -15.58 -10.36 -11.24
CA LEU A 196 -16.34 -9.24 -10.68
C LEU A 196 -16.87 -9.54 -9.27
N ALA A 197 -16.84 -8.53 -8.41
CA ALA A 197 -17.38 -8.61 -7.06
C ALA A 197 -18.84 -9.05 -7.05
N THR A 198 -19.14 -10.11 -6.32
CA THR A 198 -20.48 -10.71 -6.27
C THR A 198 -21.53 -9.73 -5.79
N ASP A 199 -21.25 -9.03 -4.68
CA ASP A 199 -22.19 -8.06 -4.09
C ASP A 199 -22.45 -6.89 -5.04
N PHE A 200 -21.43 -6.49 -5.80
CA PHE A 200 -21.56 -5.46 -6.82
C PHE A 200 -22.50 -5.90 -7.95
N VAL A 201 -22.32 -7.12 -8.48
CA VAL A 201 -23.19 -7.66 -9.54
C VAL A 201 -24.62 -7.81 -9.06
N GLU A 202 -24.84 -8.32 -7.85
CA GLU A 202 -26.19 -8.42 -7.23
C GLU A 202 -26.83 -7.05 -7.07
N GLY A 203 -26.11 -6.07 -6.54
CA GLY A 203 -26.58 -4.69 -6.39
C GLY A 203 -26.98 -4.05 -7.71
N LEU A 204 -26.20 -4.28 -8.77
CA LEU A 204 -26.50 -3.78 -10.12
C LEU A 204 -27.71 -4.48 -10.75
N ILE A 205 -27.88 -5.79 -10.55
CA ILE A 205 -29.06 -6.53 -11.02
C ILE A 205 -30.33 -5.99 -10.34
N GLN A 206 -30.26 -5.76 -9.01
CA GLN A 206 -31.36 -5.15 -8.27
C GLN A 206 -31.68 -3.74 -8.77
N LYS A 207 -30.67 -2.92 -9.02
CA LYS A 207 -30.80 -1.55 -9.54
C LYS A 207 -31.35 -1.52 -10.97
N ALA A 208 -30.98 -2.50 -11.81
CA ALA A 208 -31.45 -2.64 -13.18
C ALA A 208 -32.89 -3.17 -13.27
N GLY A 209 -33.37 -3.86 -12.25
CA GLY A 209 -34.69 -4.51 -12.20
C GLY A 209 -34.79 -5.82 -12.99
N ASP A 210 -33.97 -5.99 -14.01
CA ASP A 210 -33.87 -7.22 -14.80
C ASP A 210 -32.51 -7.33 -15.52
N LEU A 211 -32.23 -8.48 -16.14
CA LEU A 211 -31.01 -8.73 -16.91
C LEU A 211 -30.93 -7.91 -18.20
N LEU A 212 -32.03 -7.39 -18.72
CA LEU A 212 -32.03 -6.56 -19.94
C LEU A 212 -31.54 -5.15 -19.65
N GLY A 213 -31.87 -4.61 -18.47
CA GLY A 213 -31.40 -3.31 -17.99
C GLY A 213 -29.95 -3.32 -17.47
N PHE A 214 -29.41 -4.49 -17.12
CA PHE A 214 -28.11 -4.65 -16.49
C PHE A 214 -26.96 -3.97 -17.27
N PRO A 215 -26.78 -4.13 -18.60
CA PRO A 215 -25.71 -3.44 -19.32
C PRO A 215 -25.79 -1.93 -19.23
N SER A 216 -26.96 -1.34 -19.28
CA SER A 216 -27.12 0.12 -19.17
C SER A 216 -26.71 0.65 -17.80
N THR A 217 -26.99 -0.13 -16.75
CA THR A 217 -26.60 0.20 -15.37
C THR A 217 -25.07 0.14 -15.21
N VAL A 218 -24.42 -0.92 -15.71
CA VAL A 218 -22.93 -1.02 -15.68
C VAL A 218 -22.28 0.12 -16.47
N ILE A 219 -22.83 0.50 -17.61
CA ILE A 219 -22.33 1.62 -18.42
C ILE A 219 -22.34 2.94 -17.62
N LEU A 220 -23.36 3.20 -16.81
CA LEU A 220 -23.37 4.38 -15.95
C LEU A 220 -22.25 4.33 -14.89
N GLU A 221 -22.02 3.17 -14.29
CA GLU A 221 -20.90 2.99 -13.35
C GLU A 221 -19.52 3.18 -14.01
N ILE A 222 -19.36 2.80 -15.28
CA ILE A 222 -18.13 3.07 -16.07
C ILE A 222 -17.93 4.58 -16.26
N ILE A 223 -18.99 5.33 -16.53
CA ILE A 223 -18.93 6.79 -16.66
C ILE A 223 -18.51 7.43 -15.33
N ASP A 224 -19.03 6.94 -14.21
CA ASP A 224 -18.64 7.41 -12.89
C ASP A 224 -17.15 7.12 -12.58
N VAL A 225 -16.61 5.98 -13.04
CA VAL A 225 -15.17 5.68 -12.97
C VAL A 225 -14.36 6.69 -13.78
N VAL A 226 -14.78 7.05 -15.00
CA VAL A 226 -14.10 8.08 -15.79
C VAL A 226 -14.06 9.41 -15.05
N ASP A 227 -15.19 9.83 -14.46
CA ASP A 227 -15.22 11.08 -13.68
C ASP A 227 -14.31 11.01 -12.44
N ALA A 228 -14.26 9.88 -11.74
CA ALA A 228 -13.37 9.69 -10.60
C ALA A 228 -11.90 9.81 -11.00
N VAL A 229 -11.52 9.17 -12.10
CA VAL A 229 -10.15 9.28 -12.66
C VAL A 229 -9.83 10.73 -13.04
N LEU A 230 -10.72 11.42 -13.76
CA LEU A 230 -10.52 12.82 -14.13
C LEU A 230 -10.41 13.73 -12.90
N GLN A 231 -11.17 13.46 -11.83
CA GLN A 231 -11.10 14.20 -10.58
C GLN A 231 -9.72 14.08 -9.93
N ARG A 232 -9.16 12.86 -9.88
CA ARG A 232 -7.82 12.63 -9.32
C ARG A 232 -6.74 13.38 -10.10
N PHE A 233 -6.81 13.40 -11.44
CA PHE A 233 -5.91 14.23 -12.26
C PHE A 233 -6.04 15.72 -11.95
N LYS A 234 -7.26 16.23 -11.82
CA LYS A 234 -7.52 17.62 -11.46
C LYS A 234 -6.94 17.98 -10.09
N ASP A 235 -7.09 17.08 -9.14
CA ASP A 235 -6.64 17.25 -7.75
C ASP A 235 -5.14 16.98 -7.56
N ARG A 236 -4.47 16.49 -8.61
CA ARG A 236 -3.06 16.06 -8.60
C ARG A 236 -2.78 14.94 -7.60
N THR A 237 -3.75 14.05 -7.43
CA THR A 237 -3.64 12.86 -6.58
C THR A 237 -3.47 11.59 -7.40
N ASP A 238 -3.50 11.68 -8.73
CA ASP A 238 -3.34 10.56 -9.63
C ASP A 238 -1.98 9.86 -9.49
N HIS A 239 -1.96 8.56 -9.80
CA HIS A 239 -0.77 7.72 -9.83
C HIS A 239 -0.26 7.44 -11.25
N GLY A 240 -0.58 8.32 -12.20
CA GLY A 240 -0.44 8.12 -13.63
C GLY A 240 -1.66 7.42 -14.24
N LEU A 241 -1.88 7.58 -15.56
CA LEU A 241 -3.13 7.16 -16.19
C LEU A 241 -3.49 5.71 -15.90
N HIS A 242 -2.60 4.78 -16.24
CA HIS A 242 -2.89 3.36 -16.14
C HIS A 242 -3.17 2.92 -14.70
N ALA A 243 -2.33 3.31 -13.75
CA ALA A 243 -2.50 2.96 -12.35
C ALA A 243 -3.79 3.56 -11.77
N THR A 244 -4.07 4.84 -12.03
CA THR A 244 -5.29 5.52 -11.56
C THR A 244 -6.55 4.88 -12.12
N VAL A 245 -6.56 4.54 -13.42
CA VAL A 245 -7.68 3.82 -14.05
C VAL A 245 -7.85 2.43 -13.44
N THR A 246 -6.75 1.70 -13.24
CA THR A 246 -6.75 0.39 -12.58
C THR A 246 -7.36 0.48 -11.18
N GLU A 247 -6.88 1.42 -10.35
CA GLU A 247 -7.34 1.61 -8.98
C GLU A 247 -8.85 1.90 -8.91
N GLU A 248 -9.35 2.80 -9.76
CA GLU A 248 -10.77 3.13 -9.80
C GLU A 248 -11.63 1.95 -10.29
N ILE A 249 -11.17 1.21 -11.31
CA ILE A 249 -11.86 -0.01 -11.76
C ILE A 249 -11.86 -1.07 -10.67
N LEU A 250 -10.73 -1.29 -9.98
CA LEU A 250 -10.62 -2.27 -8.91
C LEU A 250 -11.54 -1.92 -7.73
N ARG A 251 -11.54 -0.66 -7.31
CA ARG A 251 -12.43 -0.19 -6.23
C ARG A 251 -13.90 -0.32 -6.59
N LYS A 252 -14.25 -0.13 -7.85
CA LYS A 252 -15.64 -0.12 -8.29
C LYS A 252 -16.17 -1.51 -8.58
N PHE A 253 -15.40 -2.32 -9.31
CA PHE A 253 -15.87 -3.58 -9.89
C PHE A 253 -15.28 -4.83 -9.25
N TYR A 254 -14.12 -4.73 -8.60
CA TYR A 254 -13.33 -5.87 -8.09
C TYR A 254 -13.00 -5.76 -6.60
N VAL A 255 -13.79 -5.02 -5.82
CA VAL A 255 -13.51 -4.72 -4.41
C VAL A 255 -13.26 -5.97 -3.55
N ASP A 256 -13.99 -7.05 -3.81
CA ASP A 256 -13.87 -8.30 -3.07
C ASP A 256 -12.54 -9.04 -3.36
N LEU A 257 -11.97 -8.80 -4.54
CA LEU A 257 -10.68 -9.39 -4.96
C LEU A 257 -9.49 -8.50 -4.66
N LEU A 258 -9.72 -7.22 -4.43
CA LEU A 258 -8.64 -6.25 -4.23
C LEU A 258 -7.81 -6.49 -2.95
N GLY A 259 -8.35 -7.22 -1.97
CA GLY A 259 -7.69 -7.41 -0.67
C GLY A 259 -7.98 -6.30 0.34
N PHE A 260 -8.94 -5.41 0.07
CA PHE A 260 -9.34 -4.33 0.97
C PHE A 260 -9.71 -4.82 2.38
N GLU A 261 -10.53 -5.88 2.49
CA GLU A 261 -10.90 -6.45 3.79
C GLU A 261 -9.71 -7.09 4.50
N VAL A 262 -8.78 -7.70 3.76
CA VAL A 262 -7.55 -8.27 4.35
C VAL A 262 -6.64 -7.16 4.87
N TRP A 263 -6.47 -6.06 4.12
CA TRP A 263 -5.73 -4.88 4.56
C TRP A 263 -6.34 -4.27 5.83
N LYS A 264 -7.65 -4.09 5.84
CA LYS A 264 -8.39 -3.59 7.01
C LYS A 264 -8.26 -4.52 8.21
N GLN A 265 -8.40 -5.83 8.00
CA GLN A 265 -8.23 -6.84 9.06
C GLN A 265 -6.83 -6.83 9.65
N MET A 266 -5.80 -6.73 8.82
CA MET A 266 -4.42 -6.61 9.25
C MET A 266 -4.22 -5.36 10.14
N LYS A 267 -4.78 -4.21 9.76
CA LYS A 267 -4.77 -3.00 10.61
C LYS A 267 -5.49 -3.24 11.94
N ASN A 268 -6.62 -3.93 11.94
CA ASN A 268 -7.33 -4.27 13.17
C ASN A 268 -6.48 -5.13 14.11
N TYR A 269 -5.73 -6.09 13.59
CA TYR A 269 -4.84 -6.93 14.42
C TYR A 269 -3.77 -6.11 15.15
N THR A 270 -3.30 -5.00 14.60
CA THR A 270 -2.34 -4.13 15.30
C THR A 270 -2.96 -3.43 16.52
N VAL A 271 -4.27 -3.15 16.48
CA VAL A 271 -5.03 -2.59 17.61
C VAL A 271 -5.39 -3.68 18.61
N ASP A 272 -5.88 -4.81 18.13
CA ASP A 272 -6.33 -5.94 18.95
C ASP A 272 -5.19 -6.59 19.74
N ALA A 273 -3.93 -6.40 19.28
CA ALA A 273 -2.73 -6.86 19.99
C ALA A 273 -2.60 -6.31 21.42
N PHE A 274 -3.34 -5.26 21.76
CA PHE A 274 -3.35 -4.66 23.10
C PHE A 274 -4.60 -5.06 23.92
N GLY A 275 -5.02 -6.31 23.79
CA GLY A 275 -6.11 -6.88 24.58
C GLY A 275 -5.80 -6.95 26.08
N PRO A 276 -6.77 -7.42 26.89
CA PRO A 276 -6.73 -7.26 28.34
C PRO A 276 -5.69 -8.13 29.07
N ASP A 277 -5.09 -9.11 28.40
CA ASP A 277 -4.25 -10.15 29.03
C ASP A 277 -2.94 -10.37 28.28
N GLY A 278 -1.83 -9.96 28.85
CA GLY A 278 -0.47 -10.17 28.31
C GLY A 278 -0.02 -11.64 28.25
N GLN A 279 -0.79 -12.60 28.73
CA GLN A 279 -0.52 -14.03 28.51
C GLN A 279 -0.91 -14.46 27.07
N GLN A 280 -1.91 -13.80 26.50
CA GLN A 280 -2.43 -14.12 25.18
C GLN A 280 -2.06 -13.06 24.13
N TYR A 281 -2.16 -11.78 24.48
CA TYR A 281 -2.01 -10.66 23.56
C TYR A 281 -0.57 -10.16 23.52
N PHE A 282 0.05 -10.26 22.33
CA PHE A 282 1.46 -9.94 22.15
C PHE A 282 1.79 -8.46 22.46
N GLY A 283 0.98 -7.51 21.99
CA GLY A 283 1.21 -6.09 22.23
C GLY A 283 1.18 -5.72 23.71
N THR A 284 0.18 -6.25 24.46
CA THR A 284 0.10 -6.05 25.91
C THR A 284 1.33 -6.64 26.61
N ALA A 285 1.70 -7.88 26.25
CA ALA A 285 2.90 -8.52 26.77
C ALA A 285 4.17 -7.72 26.53
N LEU A 286 4.30 -7.13 25.34
CA LEU A 286 5.44 -6.30 24.96
C LEU A 286 5.55 -5.04 25.81
N ILE A 287 4.43 -4.34 26.02
CA ILE A 287 4.39 -3.14 26.88
C ILE A 287 4.72 -3.47 28.34
N GLU A 288 4.25 -4.60 28.86
CA GLU A 288 4.61 -5.08 30.21
C GLU A 288 6.12 -5.32 30.34
N GLU A 289 6.78 -5.89 29.33
CA GLU A 289 8.24 -6.05 29.31
C GLU A 289 8.98 -4.70 29.23
N PHE A 290 8.46 -3.72 28.50
CA PHE A 290 9.04 -2.38 28.44
C PHE A 290 9.02 -1.70 29.81
N ALA A 291 7.95 -1.87 30.58
CA ALA A 291 7.83 -1.31 31.92
C ALA A 291 8.93 -1.81 32.89
N GLY A 292 9.48 -3.00 32.63
CA GLY A 292 10.54 -3.61 33.44
C GLY A 292 11.97 -3.28 32.97
N LEU A 293 12.18 -2.34 32.02
CA LEU A 293 13.50 -1.97 31.54
C LEU A 293 14.16 -0.86 32.37
N ASP A 294 15.46 -0.97 32.55
CA ASP A 294 16.29 0.12 33.11
C ASP A 294 16.44 1.25 32.07
N ALA A 295 15.62 2.28 32.19
CA ALA A 295 15.56 3.42 31.29
C ALA A 295 16.89 4.21 31.17
N ALA A 296 17.80 4.09 32.13
CA ALA A 296 19.09 4.77 32.06
C ALA A 296 20.08 4.07 31.11
N ASN A 297 20.01 2.73 31.04
CA ASN A 297 21.00 1.92 30.31
C ASN A 297 20.42 1.15 29.11
N LYS A 298 19.11 1.03 29.02
CA LYS A 298 18.42 0.22 28.01
C LYS A 298 17.48 1.08 27.17
N ARG A 299 17.47 0.83 25.87
CA ARG A 299 16.66 1.54 24.88
C ARG A 299 16.01 0.54 23.93
N ILE A 300 14.85 0.86 23.43
CA ILE A 300 14.19 0.14 22.33
C ILE A 300 14.49 0.89 21.04
N LEU A 301 14.90 0.18 20.00
CA LEU A 301 14.88 0.65 18.62
C LEU A 301 13.74 -0.08 17.90
N LEU A 302 12.62 0.62 17.73
CA LEU A 302 11.44 0.09 17.09
C LEU A 302 11.55 0.34 15.58
N VAL A 303 11.62 -0.72 14.80
CA VAL A 303 11.73 -0.67 13.34
C VAL A 303 10.44 -1.19 12.74
N GLY A 304 9.77 -0.38 11.93
CA GLY A 304 8.56 -0.76 11.21
C GLY A 304 8.78 -0.71 9.69
N HIS A 305 8.73 -1.86 9.04
CA HIS A 305 8.75 -1.94 7.58
C HIS A 305 7.33 -1.95 7.04
N SER A 306 7.01 -1.09 6.08
CA SER A 306 5.71 -1.06 5.41
C SER A 306 4.55 -1.04 6.43
N ALA A 307 3.66 -2.01 6.42
CA ALA A 307 2.57 -2.18 7.41
C ALA A 307 3.07 -2.31 8.86
N GLY A 308 4.31 -2.77 9.07
CA GLY A 308 4.94 -2.77 10.40
C GLY A 308 5.04 -1.39 11.04
N SER A 309 5.03 -0.30 10.25
CA SER A 309 4.96 1.08 10.75
C SER A 309 3.63 1.39 11.44
N ILE A 310 2.53 0.80 10.99
CA ILE A 310 1.21 0.90 11.63
C ILE A 310 1.28 0.29 13.03
N TYR A 311 1.83 -0.92 13.13
CA TYR A 311 1.98 -1.59 14.41
C TYR A 311 2.91 -0.82 15.35
N ALA A 312 4.02 -0.28 14.83
CA ALA A 312 4.93 0.56 15.60
C ALA A 312 4.22 1.79 16.20
N CYS A 313 3.35 2.46 15.44
CA CYS A 313 2.54 3.57 15.95
C CYS A 313 1.61 3.14 17.08
N GLN A 314 0.94 1.99 16.96
CA GLN A 314 0.11 1.46 18.04
C GLN A 314 0.91 1.14 19.31
N ILE A 315 2.10 0.54 19.18
CA ILE A 315 3.02 0.28 20.30
C ILE A 315 3.38 1.59 21.01
N LEU A 316 3.73 2.64 20.26
CA LEU A 316 4.12 3.93 20.81
C LEU A 316 2.98 4.60 21.57
N GLN A 317 1.76 4.61 21.00
CA GLN A 317 0.60 5.17 21.68
C GLN A 317 0.31 4.43 22.99
N GLN A 318 0.40 3.10 23.01
CA GLN A 318 0.18 2.31 24.22
C GLN A 318 1.31 2.51 25.24
N ALA A 319 2.57 2.57 24.80
CA ALA A 319 3.69 2.88 25.70
C ALA A 319 3.50 4.24 26.37
N LYS A 320 3.07 5.26 25.64
CA LYS A 320 2.75 6.58 26.18
C LYS A 320 1.57 6.54 27.15
N LYS A 321 0.48 5.87 26.76
CA LYS A 321 -0.72 5.73 27.61
C LYS A 321 -0.41 5.07 28.94
N GLN A 322 0.54 4.14 28.96
CA GLN A 322 0.97 3.43 30.17
C GLN A 322 2.18 4.08 30.87
N ASN A 323 2.62 5.26 30.43
CA ASN A 323 3.76 6.00 30.97
C ASN A 323 5.05 5.18 31.05
N ILE A 324 5.36 4.42 30.00
CA ILE A 324 6.59 3.64 29.90
C ILE A 324 7.80 4.58 29.93
N ALA A 325 8.70 4.35 30.89
CA ALA A 325 9.89 5.18 31.08
C ALA A 325 11.04 4.81 30.14
N ALA A 326 11.08 3.59 29.61
CA ALA A 326 12.13 3.14 28.69
C ALA A 326 12.12 3.99 27.41
N PRO A 327 13.26 4.56 26.98
CA PRO A 327 13.32 5.34 25.74
C PRO A 327 13.07 4.43 24.52
N ILE A 328 12.19 4.89 23.64
CA ILE A 328 11.86 4.23 22.39
C ILE A 328 12.28 5.14 21.24
N ASP A 329 13.25 4.68 20.45
CA ASP A 329 13.70 5.31 19.21
C ASP A 329 13.06 4.58 18.03
N ILE A 330 12.87 5.27 16.92
CA ILE A 330 12.05 4.77 15.82
C ILE A 330 12.79 4.83 14.50
N VAL A 331 12.69 3.77 13.72
CA VAL A 331 13.05 3.75 12.31
C VAL A 331 11.88 3.21 11.49
N PHE A 332 11.47 3.94 10.49
CA PHE A 332 10.55 3.47 9.47
C PHE A 332 11.31 3.10 8.19
N LEU A 333 10.86 2.03 7.55
CA LEU A 333 11.35 1.52 6.27
C LEU A 333 10.16 1.43 5.33
N ALA A 334 10.07 2.32 4.32
CA ALA A 334 8.95 2.41 3.37
C ALA A 334 7.57 2.34 4.08
N ALA A 335 7.32 3.28 4.99
CA ALA A 335 6.18 3.24 5.90
C ALA A 335 4.82 3.30 5.20
N ALA A 336 3.95 2.32 5.45
CA ALA A 336 2.58 2.29 4.97
C ALA A 336 1.56 2.89 5.97
N VAL A 337 2.03 3.53 7.04
CA VAL A 337 1.17 4.19 8.01
C VAL A 337 0.52 5.42 7.40
N HIS A 338 -0.83 5.52 7.55
CA HIS A 338 -1.60 6.70 7.17
C HIS A 338 -1.21 7.91 8.01
N ASP A 339 -1.13 9.09 7.41
CA ASP A 339 -0.71 10.31 8.09
C ASP A 339 -1.58 10.68 9.29
N ASP A 340 -2.87 10.30 9.30
CA ASP A 340 -3.73 10.53 10.47
C ASP A 340 -3.23 9.77 11.69
N LEU A 341 -2.98 8.46 11.58
CA LEU A 341 -2.44 7.64 12.67
C LEU A 341 -1.03 8.10 13.06
N PHE A 342 -0.21 8.48 12.07
CA PHE A 342 1.14 8.98 12.33
C PHE A 342 1.11 10.31 13.09
N ALA A 343 0.27 11.27 12.67
CA ALA A 343 0.08 12.55 13.33
C ALA A 343 -0.47 12.37 14.76
N GLU A 344 -1.49 11.53 14.95
CA GLU A 344 -2.01 11.19 16.27
C GLU A 344 -0.90 10.60 17.18
N THR A 345 -0.03 9.78 16.62
CA THR A 345 1.09 9.18 17.35
C THR A 345 2.12 10.24 17.75
N ILE A 346 2.44 11.20 16.86
CA ILE A 346 3.33 12.33 17.16
C ILE A 346 2.72 13.17 18.30
N ASP A 347 1.44 13.51 18.21
CA ASP A 347 0.75 14.33 19.21
C ASP A 347 0.65 13.61 20.56
N ALA A 348 0.38 12.32 20.57
CA ALA A 348 0.27 11.51 21.78
C ALA A 348 1.63 11.25 22.44
N ALA A 349 2.67 10.94 21.67
CA ALA A 349 4.00 10.59 22.17
C ALA A 349 4.92 11.81 22.37
N GLY A 350 4.55 12.95 21.81
CA GLY A 350 5.40 14.13 21.72
C GLY A 350 6.34 14.06 20.50
N PRO A 351 7.08 15.14 20.22
CA PRO A 351 8.01 15.15 19.11
C PRO A 351 9.08 14.07 19.31
N PHE A 352 9.28 13.26 18.26
CA PHE A 352 10.32 12.25 18.30
C PHE A 352 11.69 12.92 18.15
N SER A 353 12.54 12.80 19.16
CA SER A 353 13.92 13.31 19.11
C SER A 353 14.86 12.34 18.36
N ASN A 354 14.51 11.05 18.35
CA ASN A 354 15.27 9.99 17.71
C ASN A 354 14.37 9.24 16.75
N PHE A 355 14.26 9.75 15.55
CA PHE A 355 13.44 9.23 14.48
C PHE A 355 14.18 9.22 13.16
N ARG A 356 13.98 8.19 12.35
CA ARG A 356 14.45 8.08 10.98
C ARG A 356 13.40 7.38 10.12
N SER A 357 13.16 7.90 8.91
CA SER A 357 12.41 7.23 7.88
C SER A 357 13.27 7.06 6.63
N PHE A 358 13.32 5.86 6.10
CA PHE A 358 13.91 5.53 4.81
C PHE A 358 12.79 5.13 3.87
N SER A 359 12.71 5.76 2.72
CA SER A 359 11.65 5.50 1.74
C SER A 359 12.17 5.73 0.32
N MET A 360 11.47 5.26 -0.68
CA MET A 360 11.75 5.59 -2.06
C MET A 360 11.38 7.04 -2.37
N SER A 361 12.07 7.64 -3.35
CA SER A 361 11.61 8.90 -3.95
C SER A 361 10.34 8.66 -4.78
N ASP A 362 9.57 9.72 -5.01
CA ASP A 362 8.35 9.63 -5.82
C ASP A 362 8.59 9.03 -7.21
N THR A 363 9.73 9.38 -7.83
CA THR A 363 10.13 8.79 -9.12
C THR A 363 10.35 7.28 -9.02
N LEU A 364 10.92 6.77 -7.93
CA LEU A 364 11.12 5.33 -7.74
C LEU A 364 9.79 4.62 -7.47
N GLU A 365 8.91 5.20 -6.65
CA GLU A 365 7.55 4.67 -6.43
C GLU A 365 6.75 4.56 -7.74
N GLN A 366 6.90 5.55 -8.64
CA GLN A 366 6.28 5.54 -9.97
C GLN A 366 6.87 4.49 -10.92
N ASN A 367 8.12 4.10 -10.74
CA ASN A 367 8.81 3.14 -11.60
C ASN A 367 8.94 1.75 -10.97
N ASP A 368 8.50 1.59 -9.73
CA ASP A 368 8.39 0.29 -9.07
C ASP A 368 7.27 -0.54 -9.73
N ASN A 369 7.36 -1.84 -9.61
CA ASN A 369 6.39 -2.76 -10.17
C ASN A 369 6.03 -3.80 -9.11
N LEU A 370 4.90 -3.58 -8.44
CA LEU A 370 4.42 -4.46 -7.38
C LEU A 370 4.40 -5.94 -7.77
N LEU A 371 4.09 -6.23 -9.03
CA LEU A 371 3.93 -7.58 -9.54
C LEU A 371 5.16 -8.10 -10.28
N GLY A 372 6.20 -7.29 -10.44
CA GLY A 372 7.42 -7.62 -11.19
C GLY A 372 8.26 -8.77 -10.61
N GLY A 373 8.01 -9.13 -9.35
CA GLY A 373 8.59 -10.31 -8.69
C GLY A 373 7.66 -11.52 -8.64
N ILE A 374 6.44 -11.40 -9.17
CA ILE A 374 5.40 -12.43 -9.09
C ILE A 374 5.28 -13.17 -10.42
N GLY A 375 5.49 -14.50 -10.42
CA GLY A 375 5.33 -15.34 -11.59
C GLY A 375 6.39 -15.10 -12.67
N ASP A 376 5.98 -15.09 -13.93
CA ASP A 376 6.82 -14.92 -15.12
C ASP A 376 6.82 -13.49 -15.70
N GLY A 377 6.34 -12.51 -14.94
CA GLY A 377 6.21 -11.12 -15.36
C GLY A 377 4.99 -10.83 -16.27
N THR A 378 4.10 -11.81 -16.46
CA THR A 378 2.91 -11.63 -17.32
C THR A 378 1.88 -10.68 -16.71
N LEU A 379 1.96 -10.40 -15.41
CA LEU A 379 1.04 -9.53 -14.68
C LEU A 379 1.57 -8.10 -14.46
N ASP A 380 2.80 -7.81 -14.86
CA ASP A 380 3.45 -6.51 -14.66
C ASP A 380 2.62 -5.34 -15.19
N TRP A 381 1.84 -5.57 -16.24
CA TRP A 381 0.99 -4.55 -16.83
C TRP A 381 -0.27 -4.25 -16.03
N VAL A 382 -0.69 -5.14 -15.11
CA VAL A 382 -1.95 -4.95 -14.35
C VAL A 382 -1.81 -3.79 -13.40
N TYR A 383 -0.68 -3.72 -12.65
CA TYR A 383 -0.41 -2.58 -11.79
C TYR A 383 1.09 -2.21 -11.77
N PRO A 384 1.53 -1.28 -12.62
CA PRO A 384 2.93 -0.93 -12.80
C PRO A 384 3.36 0.22 -11.87
N ARG A 385 3.07 0.13 -10.60
CA ARG A 385 3.45 1.09 -9.53
C ARG A 385 3.77 0.33 -8.25
N SER A 386 4.30 1.07 -7.28
CA SER A 386 4.68 0.50 -5.99
C SER A 386 3.48 0.03 -5.16
N LEU A 387 3.80 -0.77 -4.14
CA LEU A 387 2.83 -1.18 -3.13
C LEU A 387 2.21 0.02 -2.39
N LEU A 388 2.99 1.04 -2.04
CA LEU A 388 2.46 2.18 -1.30
C LEU A 388 1.44 2.97 -2.15
N TYR A 389 1.65 3.06 -3.45
CA TYR A 389 0.66 3.64 -4.36
C TYR A 389 -0.63 2.82 -4.38
N LEU A 390 -0.54 1.49 -4.46
CA LEU A 390 -1.72 0.63 -4.40
C LEU A 390 -2.47 0.78 -3.07
N ILE A 391 -1.76 0.83 -1.95
CA ILE A 391 -2.36 1.03 -0.64
C ILE A 391 -3.10 2.37 -0.61
N SER A 392 -2.44 3.46 -0.98
CA SER A 392 -3.02 4.80 -1.02
C SER A 392 -4.23 4.89 -1.95
N GLY A 393 -4.10 4.43 -3.19
CA GLY A 393 -5.13 4.58 -4.23
C GLY A 393 -6.28 3.59 -4.13
N ALA A 394 -6.04 2.38 -3.61
CA ALA A 394 -7.01 1.30 -3.73
C ALA A 394 -7.35 0.56 -2.42
N LEU A 395 -6.40 0.36 -1.50
CA LEU A 395 -6.63 -0.46 -0.30
C LEU A 395 -7.07 0.35 0.93
N GLU A 396 -6.82 1.66 0.97
CA GLU A 396 -7.34 2.52 2.03
C GLU A 396 -8.81 2.88 1.80
N ALA A 397 -9.53 3.15 2.89
CA ALA A 397 -10.96 3.53 2.82
C ALA A 397 -11.17 4.83 2.07
N THR A 398 -10.25 5.78 2.22
CA THR A 398 -10.22 7.04 1.46
C THR A 398 -9.30 6.86 0.26
N VAL A 399 -9.75 7.24 -0.91
CA VAL A 399 -8.92 7.27 -2.13
C VAL A 399 -7.79 8.27 -1.93
N ASP A 400 -6.60 7.94 -2.41
CA ASP A 400 -5.41 8.77 -2.29
C ASP A 400 -5.10 9.15 -0.84
N ALA A 401 -5.26 8.17 0.06
CA ALA A 401 -4.95 8.34 1.47
C ALA A 401 -3.45 8.65 1.65
N PRO A 402 -3.08 9.76 2.30
CA PRO A 402 -1.69 10.15 2.45
C PRO A 402 -0.95 9.19 3.40
N LEU A 403 0.21 8.71 2.96
CA LEU A 403 1.06 7.77 3.69
C LEU A 403 2.40 8.41 4.05
N ALA A 404 2.85 8.23 5.28
CA ALA A 404 4.12 8.79 5.76
C ALA A 404 5.37 8.29 5.01
N GLY A 405 5.28 7.19 4.29
CA GLY A 405 6.34 6.66 3.43
C GLY A 405 6.34 7.21 2.00
N LEU A 406 5.29 7.90 1.55
CA LEU A 406 5.23 8.47 0.21
C LEU A 406 5.81 9.89 0.17
N GLN A 407 6.89 10.08 -0.60
CA GLN A 407 7.48 11.42 -0.77
C GLN A 407 6.49 12.41 -1.34
N ARG A 408 5.66 12.02 -2.28
CA ARG A 408 4.67 12.89 -2.92
C ARG A 408 3.69 13.50 -1.92
N ASP A 409 3.25 12.75 -0.92
CA ASP A 409 2.29 13.22 0.06
C ASP A 409 2.92 14.23 1.04
N ILE A 410 4.21 14.04 1.32
CA ILE A 410 4.96 14.84 2.30
C ILE A 410 5.60 16.08 1.68
N ASP A 411 6.27 15.95 0.54
CA ASP A 411 7.17 16.96 -0.02
C ASP A 411 6.57 17.70 -1.23
N LEU A 412 5.70 17.05 -1.99
CA LEU A 412 5.15 17.61 -3.22
C LEU A 412 3.83 18.36 -2.99
N ALA A 413 3.52 19.27 -3.91
CA ALA A 413 2.28 20.04 -3.86
C ALA A 413 1.11 19.25 -4.46
N TRP A 414 0.09 18.98 -3.66
CA TRP A 414 -1.14 18.31 -4.06
C TRP A 414 -2.34 18.88 -3.27
N GLN A 415 -3.58 18.48 -3.59
CA GLN A 415 -4.78 19.06 -2.97
C GLN A 415 -4.85 18.82 -1.45
N GLY A 416 -4.46 17.63 -0.98
CA GLY A 416 -4.45 17.28 0.44
C GLY A 416 -3.26 17.85 1.24
N ALA A 417 -2.33 18.57 0.59
CA ALA A 417 -1.07 19.03 1.20
C ALA A 417 -1.25 19.90 2.47
N ASN A 418 -2.43 20.46 2.67
CA ASN A 418 -2.76 21.29 3.83
C ASN A 418 -3.65 20.59 4.87
N LEU A 419 -3.90 19.28 4.73
CA LEU A 419 -4.58 18.52 5.77
C LEU A 419 -3.76 18.57 7.07
N PRO A 420 -4.38 18.75 8.25
CA PRO A 420 -3.66 18.89 9.52
C PRO A 420 -2.69 17.72 9.78
N SER A 421 -3.09 16.50 9.48
CA SER A 421 -2.25 15.30 9.63
C SER A 421 -1.03 15.32 8.73
N VAL A 422 -1.22 15.68 7.44
CA VAL A 422 -0.12 15.82 6.47
C VAL A 422 0.85 16.93 6.90
N VAL A 423 0.34 18.05 7.40
CA VAL A 423 1.19 19.14 7.90
C VAL A 423 1.99 18.69 9.12
N THR A 424 1.36 17.96 10.05
CA THR A 424 2.06 17.40 11.24
C THR A 424 3.16 16.42 10.81
N ALA A 425 2.86 15.46 9.93
CA ALA A 425 3.83 14.51 9.39
C ALA A 425 5.00 15.22 8.68
N ARG A 426 4.68 16.19 7.81
CA ARG A 426 5.67 16.99 7.07
C ARG A 426 6.60 17.75 8.01
N ASN A 427 6.05 18.41 9.03
CA ASN A 427 6.84 19.19 9.99
C ASN A 427 7.87 18.31 10.74
N LEU A 428 7.55 17.06 11.02
CA LEU A 428 8.52 16.12 11.58
C LEU A 428 9.51 15.62 10.52
N LEU A 429 9.00 15.07 9.41
CA LEU A 429 9.82 14.39 8.40
C LEU A 429 10.82 15.35 7.72
N LEU A 430 10.39 16.56 7.41
CA LEU A 430 11.18 17.58 6.74
C LEU A 430 11.75 18.64 7.71
N GLN A 431 11.81 18.36 9.00
CA GLN A 431 12.38 19.25 9.99
C GLN A 431 13.83 19.63 9.61
N PRO A 432 14.15 20.91 9.44
CA PRO A 432 15.48 21.35 9.01
C PRO A 432 16.60 20.84 9.93
N GLY A 433 17.62 20.22 9.35
CA GLY A 433 18.79 19.72 10.07
C GLY A 433 18.62 18.40 10.82
N SER A 434 17.42 17.82 10.84
CA SER A 434 17.15 16.54 11.51
C SER A 434 17.54 15.33 10.65
N ASN A 435 17.45 15.46 9.33
CA ASN A 435 17.53 14.35 8.36
C ASN A 435 16.56 13.21 8.71
N HIS A 436 15.37 13.52 9.21
CA HIS A 436 14.40 12.50 9.60
C HIS A 436 13.94 11.65 8.42
N ALA A 437 13.74 12.24 7.24
CA ALA A 437 13.46 11.51 6.02
C ALA A 437 14.74 11.37 5.16
N VAL A 438 14.98 10.16 4.69
CA VAL A 438 16.06 9.81 3.74
C VAL A 438 15.42 9.10 2.55
N TRP A 439 15.39 9.77 1.41
CA TRP A 439 14.82 9.24 0.18
C TRP A 439 15.87 8.51 -0.65
N SER A 440 15.53 7.35 -1.21
CA SER A 440 16.36 6.68 -2.22
C SER A 440 16.35 7.50 -3.54
N THR A 441 17.48 7.67 -4.25
CA THR A 441 18.78 7.16 -3.85
C THR A 441 19.60 8.29 -3.22
N THR A 442 19.95 8.15 -1.96
CA THR A 442 20.82 9.08 -1.25
C THR A 442 22.03 8.31 -0.74
N GLN A 443 23.24 8.79 -1.01
CA GLN A 443 24.48 8.19 -0.52
C GLN A 443 25.34 9.21 0.21
N ILE A 444 25.64 8.91 1.48
CA ILE A 444 26.62 9.65 2.27
C ILE A 444 27.71 8.66 2.71
N PRO A 445 28.93 8.74 2.17
CA PRO A 445 29.98 7.77 2.44
C PRO A 445 30.24 7.56 3.94
N GLY A 446 30.20 6.31 4.39
CA GLY A 446 30.42 5.93 5.78
C GLY A 446 29.25 6.23 6.73
N GLN A 447 28.13 6.72 6.22
CA GLN A 447 26.96 7.08 7.01
C GLN A 447 25.71 6.36 6.47
N ASP A 448 25.66 5.03 6.64
CA ASP A 448 24.52 4.23 6.19
C ASP A 448 23.21 4.72 6.85
N ARG A 449 23.27 5.23 8.09
CA ARG A 449 22.13 5.85 8.79
C ARG A 449 21.53 7.08 8.09
N LEU A 450 22.22 7.65 7.12
CA LEU A 450 21.80 8.78 6.29
C LEU A 450 21.76 8.43 4.80
N SER A 451 21.77 7.13 4.47
CA SER A 451 21.86 6.64 3.10
C SER A 451 20.73 5.65 2.80
N ALA A 452 20.18 5.70 1.58
CA ALA A 452 19.15 4.80 1.09
C ALA A 452 19.40 4.49 -0.38
N ASN A 453 19.30 3.22 -0.77
CA ASN A 453 19.53 2.74 -2.13
C ASN A 453 18.51 1.70 -2.62
N ALA A 454 17.47 1.43 -1.85
CA ALA A 454 16.37 0.60 -2.28
C ALA A 454 15.65 1.24 -3.48
N ILE A 455 15.36 0.45 -4.51
CA ILE A 455 14.66 0.87 -5.73
C ILE A 455 13.34 0.13 -5.93
N ASP A 456 13.03 -0.77 -5.00
CA ASP A 456 11.84 -1.60 -4.93
C ASP A 456 11.35 -1.60 -3.49
N HIS A 457 10.03 -1.64 -3.29
CA HIS A 457 9.44 -1.61 -1.95
C HIS A 457 9.89 -2.82 -1.10
N GLY A 458 9.99 -3.99 -1.70
CA GLY A 458 10.40 -5.24 -1.04
C GLY A 458 11.84 -5.21 -0.51
N ASP A 459 12.71 -4.46 -1.17
CA ASP A 459 14.12 -4.32 -0.77
C ASP A 459 14.28 -3.88 0.70
N PHE A 460 13.37 -3.05 1.23
CA PHE A 460 13.45 -2.55 2.61
C PHE A 460 13.30 -3.64 3.68
N GLY A 461 12.83 -4.82 3.32
CA GLY A 461 12.74 -5.99 4.20
C GLY A 461 14.04 -6.81 4.33
N HIS A 462 15.06 -6.54 3.51
CA HIS A 462 16.23 -7.41 3.35
C HIS A 462 17.57 -6.65 3.52
N PRO A 463 18.63 -7.34 4.03
CA PRO A 463 19.96 -6.73 4.19
C PRO A 463 20.68 -6.52 2.87
N PHE A 464 20.22 -7.11 1.78
CA PHE A 464 20.74 -6.96 0.42
C PHE A 464 19.58 -6.64 -0.52
N LEU A 465 19.87 -5.82 -1.53
CA LEU A 465 18.89 -5.50 -2.58
C LEU A 465 18.62 -6.72 -3.45
N SER A 466 17.37 -6.89 -3.85
CA SER A 466 16.91 -8.01 -4.69
C SER A 466 16.72 -7.61 -6.15
N SER A 467 16.58 -6.31 -6.43
CA SER A 467 16.03 -5.81 -7.69
C SER A 467 17.07 -5.29 -8.67
N GLY A 468 16.86 -5.55 -9.94
CA GLY A 468 17.56 -5.00 -11.09
C GLY A 468 19.09 -5.19 -11.05
N ASN A 469 19.80 -4.20 -11.56
CA ASN A 469 21.27 -4.17 -11.61
C ASN A 469 21.95 -3.98 -10.24
N THR A 470 21.17 -3.75 -9.20
CA THR A 470 21.64 -3.55 -7.82
C THR A 470 21.53 -4.81 -6.96
N ALA A 471 20.96 -5.89 -7.50
CA ALA A 471 20.78 -7.15 -6.81
C ALA A 471 22.10 -7.65 -6.17
N GLY A 472 22.02 -8.07 -4.91
CA GLY A 472 23.16 -8.52 -4.11
C GLY A 472 24.00 -7.40 -3.49
N GLN A 473 23.75 -6.12 -3.80
CA GLN A 473 24.40 -5.01 -3.11
C GLN A 473 23.84 -4.84 -1.69
N PRO A 474 24.67 -4.35 -0.74
CA PRO A 474 24.18 -4.05 0.60
C PRO A 474 23.05 -3.01 0.59
N ASN A 475 21.99 -3.27 1.33
CA ASN A 475 20.92 -2.31 1.56
C ASN A 475 21.34 -1.29 2.63
N TRP A 476 21.56 -0.06 2.22
CA TRP A 476 22.04 0.98 3.14
C TRP A 476 20.99 1.37 4.18
N SER A 477 19.72 1.38 3.86
CA SER A 477 18.65 1.71 4.81
C SER A 477 18.63 0.73 5.98
N VAL A 478 18.71 -0.57 5.68
CA VAL A 478 18.72 -1.64 6.69
C VAL A 478 20.04 -1.65 7.47
N ARG A 479 21.19 -1.40 6.81
CA ARG A 479 22.47 -1.20 7.48
C ARG A 479 22.49 0.06 8.35
N GLY A 480 21.74 1.09 7.94
CA GLY A 480 21.53 2.31 8.72
C GLY A 480 20.91 2.02 10.09
N VAL A 481 19.95 1.08 10.15
CA VAL A 481 19.40 0.60 11.43
C VAL A 481 20.49 0.01 12.33
N ALA A 482 21.35 -0.86 11.80
CA ALA A 482 22.49 -1.41 12.55
C ALA A 482 23.47 -0.32 13.01
N GLN A 483 23.77 0.65 12.15
CA GLN A 483 24.66 1.78 12.48
C GLN A 483 24.07 2.67 13.59
N ILE A 484 22.76 2.96 13.54
CA ILE A 484 22.04 3.68 14.60
C ILE A 484 22.18 2.93 15.93
N ALA A 485 21.91 1.63 15.95
CA ALA A 485 22.00 0.82 17.15
C ALA A 485 23.46 0.77 17.71
N GLN A 486 24.46 0.73 16.84
CA GLN A 486 25.86 0.71 17.20
C GLN A 486 26.34 2.03 17.80
N THR A 487 25.97 3.15 17.17
CA THR A 487 26.51 4.49 17.47
C THR A 487 25.61 5.28 18.41
N ALA A 488 24.35 4.93 18.53
CA ALA A 488 23.27 5.71 19.16
C ALA A 488 23.14 7.13 18.57
N VAL A 489 23.44 7.27 17.28
CA VAL A 489 23.33 8.53 16.51
C VAL A 489 22.35 8.32 15.37
N PHE A 490 21.36 9.20 15.28
CA PHE A 490 20.36 9.25 14.21
C PHE A 490 20.79 10.17 13.09
#